data_57f180626fdd8d60c671d311c983361e
#
_entry.id   57f180626fdd8d60c671d311c983361e
#
_cell.length_a   1.000
_cell.length_b   1.000
_cell.length_c   1.000
_cell.angle_alpha   90.00
_cell.angle_beta   90.00
_cell.angle_gamma   90.00
#
_symmetry.space_group_name_H-M   'P 1'
#
loop_
_entity.id
_entity.type
_entity.pdbx_description
1 polymer ?
#
loop_
_entity_poly.entity_id
_entity_poly.type
_entity_poly.pdbx_seq_one_letter_code
_entity_poly.pdbx_strand_id
1 'polypeptide(L)'
;EVCKNGFEQVEMLIRNKEGLFVTTEPDGSKYVIKTYVEGQECDVSNMDYCKKTMEFLGKYHNAVRSIPKEKLENAEISLQVASMEEEFEKHNRELKKVRRFLREKGQKNDFEHFLLQTYDGFLEQAVNITEIVKAKKDTLDERIPCHGDFQYHNILFIDNQPFFINFEKC
;
A
#
# COMPACT_ATOMS: atom_id res chain seq x y z
N GLU A 1 11.24 4.67 -14.17
CA GLU A 1 11.03 6.14 -14.17
C GLU A 1 11.40 6.76 -12.82
N VAL A 2 10.97 6.21 -11.68
CA VAL A 2 11.29 6.76 -10.35
C VAL A 2 12.81 6.88 -10.16
N CYS A 3 13.58 5.84 -10.54
CA CYS A 3 15.05 5.87 -10.49
C CYS A 3 15.65 6.97 -11.38
N LYS A 4 15.04 7.26 -12.54
CA LYS A 4 15.49 8.35 -13.40
C LYS A 4 15.29 9.74 -12.78
N ASN A 5 14.39 9.84 -11.83
CA ASN A 5 14.12 11.05 -11.06
C ASN A 5 14.94 11.13 -9.77
N GLY A 6 16.02 10.33 -9.67
CA GLY A 6 16.97 10.37 -8.56
C GLY A 6 16.54 9.58 -7.32
N PHE A 7 15.51 8.73 -7.43
CA PHE A 7 15.09 7.86 -6.34
C PHE A 7 15.59 6.43 -6.58
N GLU A 8 16.80 6.12 -6.10
CA GLU A 8 17.52 4.88 -6.44
C GLU A 8 17.34 3.75 -5.41
N GLN A 9 16.88 4.06 -4.20
CA GLN A 9 16.75 3.10 -3.09
C GLN A 9 15.46 2.29 -3.21
N VAL A 10 15.29 1.61 -4.34
CA VAL A 10 14.17 0.71 -4.64
C VAL A 10 14.65 -0.52 -5.39
N GLU A 11 13.99 -1.64 -5.18
CA GLU A 11 14.24 -2.82 -6.01
C GLU A 11 13.93 -2.53 -7.48
N MET A 12 14.65 -3.16 -8.36
CA MET A 12 14.47 -2.99 -9.80
C MET A 12 14.09 -4.29 -10.48
N LEU A 13 13.15 -4.20 -11.43
CA LEU A 13 12.86 -5.30 -12.32
C LEU A 13 14.01 -5.48 -13.33
N ILE A 14 14.42 -6.73 -13.52
CA ILE A 14 15.46 -7.12 -14.48
C ILE A 14 14.78 -7.64 -15.75
N ARG A 15 15.23 -7.18 -16.91
CA ARG A 15 14.71 -7.64 -18.18
C ARG A 15 15.24 -9.05 -18.50
N ASN A 16 14.37 -9.88 -19.06
CA ASN A 16 14.74 -11.19 -19.59
C ASN A 16 15.57 -11.05 -20.89
N LYS A 17 15.95 -12.17 -21.50
CA LYS A 17 16.74 -12.21 -22.74
C LYS A 17 16.03 -11.56 -23.94
N GLU A 18 14.71 -11.46 -23.89
CA GLU A 18 13.87 -10.84 -24.92
C GLU A 18 13.64 -9.35 -24.68
N GLY A 19 14.21 -8.82 -23.60
CA GLY A 19 14.05 -7.41 -23.21
C GLY A 19 12.75 -7.09 -22.46
N LEU A 20 11.96 -8.11 -22.07
CA LEU A 20 10.71 -7.98 -21.35
C LEU A 20 10.93 -8.08 -19.84
N PHE A 21 10.07 -7.43 -19.06
CA PHE A 21 10.08 -7.56 -17.59
C PHE A 21 9.32 -8.78 -17.10
N VAL A 22 8.38 -9.29 -17.87
CA VAL A 22 7.57 -10.47 -17.53
C VAL A 22 7.94 -11.60 -18.48
N THR A 23 8.24 -12.77 -17.93
CA THR A 23 8.38 -14.02 -18.69
C THR A 23 7.12 -14.82 -18.50
N THR A 24 6.53 -15.31 -19.59
CA THR A 24 5.34 -16.18 -19.56
C THR A 24 5.76 -17.56 -20.04
N GLU A 25 5.53 -18.58 -19.21
CA GLU A 25 5.77 -19.97 -19.54
C GLU A 25 4.62 -20.56 -20.38
N PRO A 26 4.85 -21.70 -21.07
CA PRO A 26 3.81 -22.36 -21.89
C PRO A 26 2.56 -22.77 -21.12
N ASP A 27 2.65 -22.99 -19.81
CA ASP A 27 1.52 -23.29 -18.93
C ASP A 27 0.73 -22.03 -18.49
N GLY A 28 1.15 -20.85 -18.95
CA GLY A 28 0.56 -19.55 -18.59
C GLY A 28 1.09 -18.93 -17.31
N SER A 29 2.03 -19.57 -16.62
CA SER A 29 2.70 -19.00 -15.45
C SER A 29 3.52 -17.78 -15.82
N LYS A 30 3.49 -16.74 -14.97
CA LYS A 30 4.20 -15.50 -15.20
C LYS A 30 5.25 -15.26 -14.11
N TYR A 31 6.44 -14.88 -14.54
CA TYR A 31 7.58 -14.62 -13.65
C TYR A 31 8.15 -13.24 -13.91
N VAL A 32 8.63 -12.63 -12.85
CA VAL A 32 9.46 -11.42 -12.88
C VAL A 32 10.75 -11.69 -12.13
N ILE A 33 11.83 -11.09 -12.58
CA ILE A 33 13.13 -11.14 -11.88
C ILE A 33 13.38 -9.74 -11.33
N LYS A 34 13.71 -9.67 -10.06
CA LYS A 34 14.02 -8.42 -9.35
C LYS A 34 15.45 -8.45 -8.83
N THR A 35 16.04 -7.28 -8.62
CA THR A 35 17.29 -7.17 -7.88
C THR A 35 17.10 -7.68 -6.46
N TYR A 36 18.00 -8.50 -5.99
CA TYR A 36 18.05 -8.87 -4.59
C TYR A 36 18.66 -7.74 -3.77
N VAL A 37 18.02 -7.40 -2.68
CA VAL A 37 18.46 -6.36 -1.77
C VAL A 37 18.74 -6.99 -0.42
N GLU A 38 20.00 -6.94 0.01
CA GLU A 38 20.42 -7.40 1.33
C GLU A 38 20.39 -6.24 2.31
N GLY A 39 19.55 -6.35 3.34
CA GLY A 39 19.36 -5.31 4.34
C GLY A 39 18.61 -5.84 5.56
N GLN A 40 18.58 -5.05 6.62
CA GLN A 40 17.83 -5.35 7.83
C GLN A 40 16.42 -4.80 7.71
N GLU A 41 15.40 -5.58 8.06
CA GLU A 41 14.02 -5.08 8.12
C GLU A 41 13.89 -3.88 9.07
N CYS A 42 12.97 -2.99 8.76
CA CYS A 42 12.71 -1.81 9.57
C CYS A 42 12.25 -2.22 10.98
N ASP A 43 13.05 -1.89 11.97
CA ASP A 43 12.66 -2.04 13.37
C ASP A 43 11.68 -0.92 13.77
N VAL A 44 10.39 -1.28 13.87
CA VAL A 44 9.32 -0.34 14.25
C VAL A 44 9.41 0.15 15.69
N SER A 45 10.22 -0.49 16.54
CA SER A 45 10.52 0.01 17.89
C SER A 45 11.57 1.12 17.90
N ASN A 46 12.33 1.23 16.81
CA ASN A 46 13.35 2.26 16.64
C ASN A 46 12.73 3.53 15.99
N MET A 47 12.53 4.55 16.81
CA MET A 47 11.92 5.82 16.38
C MET A 47 12.72 6.54 15.28
N ASP A 48 14.06 6.40 15.24
CA ASP A 48 14.90 6.99 14.20
C ASP A 48 14.64 6.31 12.85
N TYR A 49 14.48 4.97 12.85
CA TYR A 49 14.10 4.23 11.64
C TYR A 49 12.70 4.61 11.14
N CYS A 50 11.72 4.71 12.03
CA CYS A 50 10.38 5.16 11.67
C CYS A 50 10.40 6.56 11.03
N LYS A 51 11.13 7.50 11.64
CA LYS A 51 11.26 8.86 11.12
C LYS A 51 11.90 8.89 9.74
N LYS A 52 13.05 8.22 9.56
CA LYS A 52 13.75 8.13 8.28
C LYS A 52 12.88 7.51 7.20
N THR A 53 12.12 6.46 7.55
CA THR A 53 11.18 5.80 6.65
C THR A 53 10.10 6.77 6.16
N MET A 54 9.51 7.57 7.05
CA MET A 54 8.47 8.52 6.68
C MET A 54 9.02 9.69 5.85
N GLU A 55 10.22 10.18 6.16
CA GLU A 55 10.91 11.17 5.32
C GLU A 55 11.21 10.62 3.92
N PHE A 56 11.63 9.36 3.86
CA PHE A 56 11.91 8.67 2.60
C PHE A 56 10.64 8.42 1.78
N LEU A 57 9.52 8.05 2.42
CA LEU A 57 8.21 7.94 1.77
C LEU A 57 7.79 9.26 1.12
N GLY A 58 8.00 10.38 1.81
CA GLY A 58 7.74 11.72 1.24
C GLY A 58 8.57 12.00 -0.01
N LYS A 59 9.85 11.61 -0.02
CA LYS A 59 10.72 11.70 -1.20
C LYS A 59 10.23 10.82 -2.34
N TYR A 60 9.81 9.59 -2.03
CA TYR A 60 9.22 8.68 -3.02
C TYR A 60 7.98 9.30 -3.68
N HIS A 61 7.02 9.80 -2.90
CA HIS A 61 5.83 10.44 -3.44
C HIS A 61 6.15 11.64 -4.32
N ASN A 62 7.14 12.45 -3.95
CA ASN A 62 7.59 13.57 -4.78
C ASN A 62 8.22 13.10 -6.11
N ALA A 63 9.03 12.04 -6.08
CA ALA A 63 9.62 11.45 -7.28
C ALA A 63 8.55 10.87 -8.20
N VAL A 64 7.51 10.23 -7.65
CA VAL A 64 6.37 9.72 -8.43
C VAL A 64 5.55 10.84 -9.05
N ARG A 65 5.25 11.91 -8.31
CA ARG A 65 4.52 13.09 -8.82
C ARG A 65 5.24 13.78 -9.98
N SER A 66 6.55 13.70 -10.02
CA SER A 66 7.34 14.27 -11.11
C SER A 66 7.33 13.44 -12.40
N ILE A 67 6.72 12.25 -12.40
CA ILE A 67 6.55 11.43 -13.60
C ILE A 67 5.46 12.05 -14.49
N PRO A 68 5.73 12.34 -15.77
CA PRO A 68 4.72 12.86 -16.68
C PRO A 68 3.51 11.91 -16.79
N LYS A 69 2.28 12.44 -16.71
CA LYS A 69 1.03 11.66 -16.76
C LYS A 69 0.95 10.77 -17.99
N GLU A 70 1.40 11.26 -19.15
CA GLU A 70 1.44 10.51 -20.41
C GLU A 70 2.24 9.22 -20.31
N LYS A 71 3.29 9.18 -19.47
CA LYS A 71 4.08 7.96 -19.25
C LYS A 71 3.36 6.96 -18.34
N LEU A 72 2.54 7.43 -17.43
CA LEU A 72 1.72 6.57 -16.57
C LEU A 72 0.54 5.98 -17.37
N GLU A 73 -0.10 6.76 -18.22
CA GLU A 73 -1.20 6.33 -19.09
C GLU A 73 -0.74 5.28 -20.12
N ASN A 74 0.46 5.46 -20.70
CA ASN A 74 1.03 4.52 -21.67
C ASN A 74 1.54 3.22 -21.04
N ALA A 75 1.59 3.11 -19.72
CA ALA A 75 2.10 1.92 -19.02
C ALA A 75 1.06 0.80 -18.85
N GLU A 76 -0.13 0.91 -19.48
CA GLU A 76 -1.27 -0.02 -19.31
C GLU A 76 -1.60 -0.28 -17.82
N ILE A 77 -1.20 0.63 -16.95
CA ILE A 77 -1.55 0.57 -15.54
C ILE A 77 -3.05 0.77 -15.46
N SER A 78 -3.78 -0.26 -15.10
CA SER A 78 -5.22 -0.14 -14.83
C SER A 78 -5.41 0.75 -13.61
N LEU A 79 -5.57 2.04 -13.83
CA LEU A 79 -5.95 3.01 -12.81
C LEU A 79 -7.42 2.88 -12.38
N GLN A 80 -8.06 1.73 -12.68
CA GLN A 80 -9.39 1.38 -12.19
C GLN A 80 -9.33 1.00 -10.71
N VAL A 81 -8.85 1.91 -9.91
CA VAL A 81 -8.95 1.79 -8.46
C VAL A 81 -10.32 2.35 -8.06
N ALA A 82 -11.06 1.62 -7.25
CA ALA A 82 -12.28 2.13 -6.63
C ALA A 82 -12.01 3.50 -5.98
N SER A 83 -12.98 4.39 -6.00
CA SER A 83 -12.81 5.66 -5.32
C SER A 83 -12.57 5.41 -3.83
N MET A 84 -11.82 6.28 -3.17
CA MET A 84 -11.59 6.18 -1.73
C MET A 84 -12.92 6.12 -0.97
N GLU A 85 -13.94 6.85 -1.42
CA GLU A 85 -15.30 6.81 -0.88
C GLU A 85 -15.90 5.40 -0.97
N GLU A 86 -15.84 4.76 -2.15
CA GLU A 86 -16.38 3.41 -2.35
C GLU A 86 -15.68 2.36 -1.49
N GLU A 87 -14.37 2.48 -1.32
CA GLU A 87 -13.59 1.60 -0.46
C GLU A 87 -13.95 1.77 1.02
N PHE A 88 -14.05 2.99 1.51
CA PHE A 88 -14.48 3.24 2.90
C PHE A 88 -15.90 2.75 3.15
N GLU A 89 -16.82 2.97 2.21
CA GLU A 89 -18.17 2.41 2.32
C GLU A 89 -18.19 0.88 2.32
N LYS A 90 -17.36 0.25 1.48
CA LYS A 90 -17.20 -1.20 1.47
C LYS A 90 -16.71 -1.70 2.83
N HIS A 91 -15.65 -1.10 3.38
CA HIS A 91 -15.12 -1.49 4.69
C HIS A 91 -16.12 -1.25 5.82
N ASN A 92 -16.89 -0.18 5.78
CA ASN A 92 -17.99 0.03 6.75
C ASN A 92 -19.06 -1.07 6.68
N ARG A 93 -19.38 -1.55 5.47
CA ARG A 93 -20.29 -2.71 5.31
C ARG A 93 -19.68 -4.00 5.89
N GLU A 94 -18.38 -4.21 5.68
CA GLU A 94 -17.65 -5.36 6.22
C GLU A 94 -17.61 -5.31 7.75
N LEU A 95 -17.28 -4.18 8.33
CA LEU A 95 -17.34 -3.97 9.78
C LEU A 95 -18.72 -4.36 10.34
N LYS A 96 -19.81 -3.87 9.75
CA LYS A 96 -21.18 -4.22 10.17
C LYS A 96 -21.45 -5.73 10.10
N LYS A 97 -20.91 -6.44 9.09
CA LYS A 97 -21.00 -7.91 8.96
C LYS A 97 -20.25 -8.61 10.10
N VAL A 98 -19.03 -8.15 10.40
CA VAL A 98 -18.22 -8.69 11.52
C VAL A 98 -18.97 -8.53 12.84
N ARG A 99 -19.55 -7.35 13.11
CA ARG A 99 -20.34 -7.10 14.32
C ARG A 99 -21.51 -8.09 14.44
N ARG A 100 -22.27 -8.27 13.35
CA ARG A 100 -23.40 -9.21 13.34
C ARG A 100 -22.92 -10.62 13.62
N PHE A 101 -21.88 -11.09 12.94
CA PHE A 101 -21.30 -12.40 13.17
C PHE A 101 -20.88 -12.60 14.64
N LEU A 102 -20.19 -11.64 15.23
CA LEU A 102 -19.77 -11.70 16.62
C LEU A 102 -20.95 -11.72 17.59
N ARG A 103 -22.04 -11.00 17.31
CA ARG A 103 -23.25 -11.00 18.14
C ARG A 103 -23.96 -12.36 18.11
N GLU A 104 -24.04 -12.98 16.93
CA GLU A 104 -24.72 -14.25 16.71
C GLU A 104 -23.91 -15.46 17.19
N LYS A 105 -22.58 -15.32 17.33
CA LYS A 105 -21.69 -16.39 17.78
C LYS A 105 -22.02 -16.79 19.23
N GLY A 106 -22.31 -18.10 19.43
CA GLY A 106 -22.74 -18.62 20.75
C GLY A 106 -21.67 -18.51 21.82
N GLN A 107 -20.47 -19.01 21.56
CA GLN A 107 -19.32 -18.93 22.49
C GLN A 107 -18.32 -17.87 21.99
N LYS A 108 -17.98 -16.92 22.83
CA LYS A 108 -17.04 -15.84 22.56
C LYS A 108 -15.85 -15.93 23.50
N ASN A 109 -14.66 -15.65 22.99
CA ASN A 109 -13.46 -15.46 23.81
C ASN A 109 -13.39 -14.03 24.36
N ASP A 110 -12.42 -13.76 25.24
CA ASP A 110 -12.27 -12.47 25.90
C ASP A 110 -12.02 -11.32 24.92
N PHE A 111 -11.24 -11.57 23.85
CA PHE A 111 -11.01 -10.59 22.80
C PHE A 111 -12.32 -10.22 22.06
N GLU A 112 -13.13 -11.21 21.72
CA GLU A 112 -14.42 -10.99 21.04
C GLU A 112 -15.42 -10.22 21.93
N HIS A 113 -15.42 -10.48 23.23
CA HIS A 113 -16.19 -9.69 24.18
C HIS A 113 -15.69 -8.25 24.26
N PHE A 114 -14.39 -8.04 24.40
CA PHE A 114 -13.79 -6.71 24.40
C PHE A 114 -14.07 -5.96 23.09
N LEU A 115 -13.92 -6.63 21.96
CA LEU A 115 -14.19 -6.04 20.64
C LEU A 115 -15.65 -5.57 20.53
N LEU A 116 -16.63 -6.37 21.01
CA LEU A 116 -18.03 -5.98 21.01
C LEU A 116 -18.34 -4.78 21.91
N GLN A 117 -17.63 -4.64 23.04
CA GLN A 117 -17.80 -3.49 23.94
C GLN A 117 -17.31 -2.19 23.32
N THR A 118 -16.23 -2.24 22.57
CA THR A 118 -15.59 -1.06 21.95
C THR A 118 -16.09 -0.79 20.54
N TYR A 119 -16.83 -1.71 19.94
CA TYR A 119 -17.17 -1.74 18.52
C TYR A 119 -17.92 -0.50 18.04
N ASP A 120 -18.87 -0.03 18.82
CA ASP A 120 -19.72 1.10 18.41
C ASP A 120 -18.90 2.39 18.25
N GLY A 121 -17.93 2.61 19.12
CA GLY A 121 -17.00 3.75 19.01
C GLY A 121 -16.11 3.67 17.76
N PHE A 122 -15.61 2.49 17.42
CA PHE A 122 -14.83 2.32 16.18
C PHE A 122 -15.69 2.48 14.93
N LEU A 123 -16.91 1.94 14.93
CA LEU A 123 -17.83 2.08 13.81
C LEU A 123 -18.22 3.54 13.58
N GLU A 124 -18.48 4.29 14.64
CA GLU A 124 -18.78 5.72 14.56
C GLU A 124 -17.62 6.50 13.94
N GLN A 125 -16.38 6.23 14.38
CA GLN A 125 -15.18 6.82 13.78
C GLN A 125 -15.04 6.48 12.29
N ALA A 126 -15.25 5.21 11.91
CA ALA A 126 -15.17 4.77 10.54
C ALA A 126 -16.23 5.44 9.64
N VAL A 127 -17.45 5.61 10.14
CA VAL A 127 -18.51 6.34 9.43
C VAL A 127 -18.15 7.82 9.30
N ASN A 128 -17.67 8.45 10.36
CA ASN A 128 -17.28 9.86 10.33
C ASN A 128 -16.13 10.11 9.33
N ILE A 129 -15.12 9.24 9.28
CA ILE A 129 -14.05 9.32 8.27
C ILE A 129 -14.63 9.25 6.86
N THR A 130 -15.61 8.38 6.61
CA THR A 130 -16.26 8.28 5.29
C THR A 130 -16.93 9.58 4.89
N GLU A 131 -17.62 10.26 5.80
CA GLU A 131 -18.23 11.56 5.53
C GLU A 131 -17.18 12.66 5.27
N ILE A 132 -16.04 12.63 5.98
CA ILE A 132 -14.90 13.54 5.73
C ILE A 132 -14.31 13.31 4.32
N VAL A 133 -14.17 12.05 3.92
CA VAL A 133 -13.65 11.69 2.59
C VAL A 133 -14.61 12.18 1.50
N LYS A 134 -15.92 11.96 1.68
CA LYS A 134 -16.97 12.48 0.76
C LYS A 134 -16.90 13.99 0.59
N ALA A 135 -16.79 14.72 1.71
CA ALA A 135 -16.71 16.17 1.69
C ALA A 135 -15.44 16.72 1.02
N LYS A 136 -14.37 15.92 0.95
CA LYS A 136 -13.08 16.29 0.36
C LYS A 136 -12.81 15.62 -0.99
N LYS A 137 -13.80 15.03 -1.62
CA LYS A 137 -13.66 14.23 -2.85
C LYS A 137 -12.85 14.97 -3.93
N ASP A 138 -13.20 16.22 -4.21
CA ASP A 138 -12.54 17.02 -5.25
C ASP A 138 -11.05 17.30 -4.96
N THR A 139 -10.62 17.24 -3.70
CA THR A 139 -9.23 17.46 -3.29
C THR A 139 -8.42 16.17 -3.17
N LEU A 140 -9.09 15.01 -3.12
CA LEU A 140 -8.48 13.69 -2.96
C LEU A 140 -8.39 12.91 -4.29
N ASP A 141 -8.88 13.48 -5.39
CA ASP A 141 -8.92 12.81 -6.69
C ASP A 141 -7.58 12.82 -7.45
N GLU A 142 -6.54 13.47 -6.92
CA GLU A 142 -5.20 13.34 -7.51
C GLU A 142 -4.62 11.97 -7.20
N ARG A 143 -4.67 11.09 -8.19
CA ARG A 143 -4.13 9.72 -8.08
C ARG A 143 -2.70 9.69 -8.55
N ILE A 144 -1.84 9.15 -7.71
CA ILE A 144 -0.45 8.83 -8.02
C ILE A 144 -0.21 7.36 -7.68
N PRO A 145 0.69 6.66 -8.40
CA PRO A 145 1.14 5.35 -7.99
C PRO A 145 1.72 5.41 -6.58
N CYS A 146 1.26 4.53 -5.71
CA CYS A 146 1.76 4.38 -4.36
C CYS A 146 2.48 3.05 -4.23
N HIS A 147 3.16 2.80 -3.12
CA HIS A 147 3.82 1.52 -2.86
C HIS A 147 2.81 0.35 -2.83
N GLY A 148 1.58 0.59 -2.43
CA GLY A 148 0.49 -0.38 -2.39
C GLY A 148 0.54 -1.39 -1.24
N ASP A 149 1.73 -1.65 -0.67
CA ASP A 149 1.93 -2.56 0.47
C ASP A 149 2.99 -2.01 1.45
N PHE A 150 2.78 -0.77 1.91
CA PHE A 150 3.72 -0.08 2.77
C PHE A 150 3.68 -0.61 4.19
N GLN A 151 4.57 -1.56 4.50
CA GLN A 151 4.72 -2.19 5.80
C GLN A 151 6.20 -2.46 6.11
N TYR A 152 6.56 -2.66 7.37
CA TYR A 152 7.93 -2.73 7.82
C TYR A 152 8.77 -3.86 7.17
N HIS A 153 8.16 -4.98 6.79
CA HIS A 153 8.80 -6.06 6.03
C HIS A 153 9.21 -5.67 4.61
N ASN A 154 8.58 -4.63 4.05
CA ASN A 154 8.87 -4.12 2.72
C ASN A 154 9.81 -2.90 2.75
N ILE A 155 10.42 -2.65 3.91
CA ILE A 155 11.36 -1.55 4.14
C ILE A 155 12.62 -2.14 4.74
N LEU A 156 13.70 -2.12 3.97
CA LEU A 156 15.01 -2.58 4.42
C LEU A 156 15.89 -1.38 4.75
N PHE A 157 16.74 -1.55 5.74
CA PHE A 157 17.79 -0.58 6.08
C PHE A 157 19.15 -1.11 5.64
N ILE A 158 19.84 -0.30 4.81
CA ILE A 158 21.20 -0.53 4.33
C ILE A 158 22.01 0.71 4.69
N ASP A 159 23.11 0.56 5.41
CA ASP A 159 23.94 1.68 5.88
C ASP A 159 23.12 2.81 6.52
N ASN A 160 22.16 2.42 7.36
CA ASN A 160 21.26 3.33 8.08
C ASN A 160 20.35 4.18 7.17
N GLN A 161 20.13 3.76 5.92
CA GLN A 161 19.21 4.39 4.97
C GLN A 161 18.08 3.43 4.59
N PRO A 162 16.82 3.90 4.48
CA PRO A 162 15.71 3.06 4.06
C PRO A 162 15.79 2.74 2.57
N PHE A 163 15.33 1.55 2.23
CA PHE A 163 15.23 1.00 0.89
C PHE A 163 13.86 0.31 0.74
N PHE A 164 13.12 0.58 -0.31
CA PHE A 164 11.78 0.01 -0.51
C PHE A 164 11.81 -1.17 -1.48
N ILE A 165 11.09 -2.23 -1.11
CA ILE A 165 10.96 -3.46 -1.90
C ILE A 165 9.48 -3.87 -2.01
N ASN A 166 9.16 -4.81 -2.92
CA ASN A 166 7.83 -5.41 -3.08
C ASN A 166 6.74 -4.43 -3.54
N PHE A 167 6.93 -3.88 -4.73
CA PHE A 167 5.98 -2.96 -5.38
C PHE A 167 4.86 -3.67 -6.18
N GLU A 168 4.57 -4.92 -5.91
CA GLU A 168 3.60 -5.71 -6.69
C GLU A 168 2.16 -5.20 -6.59
N LYS A 169 1.87 -4.36 -5.61
CA LYS A 169 0.55 -3.76 -5.40
C LYS A 169 0.50 -2.27 -5.77
N CYS A 170 1.57 -1.76 -6.38
CA CYS A 170 1.70 -0.38 -6.83
C CYS A 170 0.71 -0.02 -7.94
#